data_fec1e31f896bdd41f08fe872d9d9c8d6
#
_entry.id   fec1e31f896bdd41f08fe872d9d9c8d6
#
_cell.length_a   1.000
_cell.length_b   1.000
_cell.length_c   1.000
_cell.angle_alpha   90.00
_cell.angle_beta   90.00
_cell.angle_gamma   90.00
#
_symmetry.space_group_name_H-M   'P 1'
#
loop_
_entity.id
_entity.type
_entity.pdbx_description
1 polymer ?
#
loop_
_entity_poly.entity_id
_entity_poly.type
_entity_poly.pdbx_seq_one_letter_code
_entity_poly.pdbx_strand_id
1 'polypeptide(L)'
;MTIIDISGKTIAQRAEIFKPIGLKLDHTGVPKGLSLTFSPPIHLVKTEIRGNISVGAYSFMRGGRLCADIGNYCSIAPDVSIGDGEHPVNWLSTHPFQYGRSAFTDWLNADGFNNTKRLPLSISKRAPIIGNDVWIGTRVVILHGVKIGDGAIVAAGAVVTKDVPPFAIVGGVPAKILRYRFDQKVIEKIQLSQWWKYDIKYLKDINFQEPEAAAEQMLEKISLGIKMIPENKYRLEYDRLIMQK
;
A
#
# COMPACT_ATOMS: atom_id res chain seq x y z
N MET A 1 -23.00 2.43 11.18
CA MET A 1 -22.20 1.55 10.31
C MET A 1 -23.13 1.02 9.23
N THR A 2 -22.85 1.28 7.95
CA THR A 2 -23.66 0.81 6.82
C THR A 2 -22.90 -0.32 6.15
N ILE A 3 -23.58 -1.46 5.92
CA ILE A 3 -23.00 -2.63 5.24
C ILE A 3 -23.75 -2.83 3.94
N ILE A 4 -23.03 -2.96 2.84
CA ILE A 4 -23.55 -3.26 1.51
C ILE A 4 -23.07 -4.67 1.15
N ASP A 5 -24.02 -5.59 0.97
CA ASP A 5 -23.74 -6.95 0.50
C ASP A 5 -23.39 -6.93 -0.99
N ILE A 6 -22.25 -7.51 -1.32
CA ILE A 6 -21.75 -7.66 -2.69
C ILE A 6 -21.52 -9.12 -3.07
N SER A 7 -22.00 -10.05 -2.23
CA SER A 7 -21.95 -11.49 -2.53
C SER A 7 -22.68 -11.82 -3.83
N GLY A 8 -22.14 -12.74 -4.60
CA GLY A 8 -22.73 -13.17 -5.88
C GLY A 8 -22.78 -12.11 -7.00
N LYS A 9 -22.33 -10.88 -6.74
CA LYS A 9 -22.32 -9.82 -7.76
C LYS A 9 -21.15 -9.99 -8.73
N THR A 10 -21.43 -9.77 -10.01
CA THR A 10 -20.41 -9.73 -11.07
C THR A 10 -19.46 -8.54 -10.87
N ILE A 11 -18.31 -8.55 -11.54
CA ILE A 11 -17.35 -7.45 -11.53
C ILE A 11 -18.02 -6.13 -11.96
N ALA A 12 -18.82 -6.16 -13.02
CA ALA A 12 -19.54 -4.98 -13.50
C ALA A 12 -20.52 -4.42 -12.46
N GLN A 13 -21.30 -5.30 -11.81
CA GLN A 13 -22.22 -4.89 -10.75
C GLN A 13 -21.50 -4.31 -9.52
N ARG A 14 -20.34 -4.87 -9.15
CA ARG A 14 -19.50 -4.31 -8.07
C ARG A 14 -18.94 -2.94 -8.47
N ALA A 15 -18.49 -2.77 -9.71
CA ALA A 15 -17.98 -1.51 -10.21
C ALA A 15 -19.01 -0.38 -10.12
N GLU A 16 -20.29 -0.65 -10.41
CA GLU A 16 -21.37 0.35 -10.24
C GLU A 16 -21.59 0.76 -8.77
N ILE A 17 -21.39 -0.17 -7.82
CA ILE A 17 -21.44 0.13 -6.37
C ILE A 17 -20.22 0.94 -5.93
N PHE A 18 -19.05 0.63 -6.46
CA PHE A 18 -17.79 1.23 -6.05
C PHE A 18 -17.54 2.62 -6.64
N LYS A 19 -18.01 2.86 -7.86
CA LYS A 19 -17.80 4.12 -8.58
C LYS A 19 -18.27 5.37 -7.82
N PRO A 20 -19.48 5.43 -7.23
CA PRO A 20 -19.95 6.59 -6.48
C PRO A 20 -19.14 6.91 -5.23
N ILE A 21 -18.48 5.92 -4.65
CA ILE A 21 -17.63 6.08 -3.46
C ILE A 21 -16.15 6.29 -3.82
N GLY A 22 -15.81 6.45 -5.10
CA GLY A 22 -14.45 6.70 -5.53
C GLY A 22 -13.50 5.48 -5.43
N LEU A 23 -14.02 4.26 -5.41
CA LEU A 23 -13.21 3.05 -5.49
C LEU A 23 -13.21 2.52 -6.92
N LYS A 24 -12.01 2.40 -7.52
CA LYS A 24 -11.82 1.64 -8.74
C LYS A 24 -10.96 0.42 -8.45
N LEU A 25 -11.56 -0.75 -8.58
CA LEU A 25 -10.95 -2.05 -8.38
C LEU A 25 -11.37 -2.94 -9.55
N ASP A 26 -10.42 -3.43 -10.32
CA ASP A 26 -10.71 -4.36 -11.42
C ASP A 26 -10.47 -5.81 -11.00
N HIS A 27 -11.27 -6.66 -11.55
CA HIS A 27 -11.37 -8.12 -11.64
C HIS A 27 -11.04 -9.03 -10.46
N THR A 28 -10.20 -8.73 -9.50
CA THR A 28 -9.88 -9.73 -8.45
C THR A 28 -10.62 -9.52 -7.14
N GLY A 29 -11.05 -8.28 -6.86
CA GLY A 29 -11.64 -7.98 -5.56
C GLY A 29 -10.66 -8.23 -4.41
N VAL A 30 -11.19 -8.35 -3.20
CA VAL A 30 -10.43 -8.75 -2.01
C VAL A 30 -10.59 -10.24 -1.81
N PRO A 31 -9.50 -11.03 -1.68
CA PRO A 31 -9.58 -12.47 -1.44
C PRO A 31 -10.33 -12.80 -0.14
N LYS A 32 -10.96 -13.99 -0.09
CA LYS A 32 -11.68 -14.45 1.12
C LYS A 32 -10.73 -14.50 2.32
N GLY A 33 -11.17 -13.92 3.43
CA GLY A 33 -10.39 -13.82 4.67
C GLY A 33 -9.43 -12.63 4.75
N LEU A 34 -9.35 -11.80 3.70
CA LEU A 34 -8.58 -10.56 3.70
C LEU A 34 -9.49 -9.33 3.69
N SER A 35 -8.91 -8.16 3.93
CA SER A 35 -9.62 -6.89 3.91
C SER A 35 -8.77 -5.76 3.31
N LEU A 36 -9.44 -4.86 2.60
CA LEU A 36 -8.92 -3.58 2.15
C LEU A 36 -9.64 -2.46 2.90
N THR A 37 -8.93 -1.74 3.75
CA THR A 37 -9.41 -0.52 4.38
C THR A 37 -8.95 0.69 3.56
N PHE A 38 -9.79 1.68 3.30
CA PHE A 38 -9.38 2.77 2.44
C PHE A 38 -10.10 4.09 2.70
N SER A 39 -9.42 5.17 2.33
CA SER A 39 -9.97 6.52 2.20
C SER A 39 -10.11 6.84 0.71
N PRO A 40 -11.32 7.10 0.19
CA PRO A 40 -11.49 7.37 -1.24
C PRO A 40 -11.03 8.80 -1.61
N PRO A 41 -10.73 9.05 -2.90
CA PRO A 41 -10.74 8.07 -4.00
C PRO A 41 -9.46 7.23 -4.05
N ILE A 42 -9.57 5.95 -4.42
CA ILE A 42 -8.43 5.08 -4.71
C ILE A 42 -8.62 4.28 -5.99
N HIS A 43 -7.50 3.86 -6.61
CA HIS A 43 -7.51 3.19 -7.88
C HIS A 43 -6.50 2.03 -7.90
N LEU A 44 -6.97 0.80 -7.71
CA LEU A 44 -6.15 -0.42 -7.73
C LEU A 44 -6.55 -1.27 -8.94
N VAL A 45 -5.76 -1.20 -10.01
CA VAL A 45 -6.00 -1.88 -11.27
C VAL A 45 -5.00 -3.02 -11.43
N LYS A 46 -5.46 -4.22 -11.80
CA LYS A 46 -4.61 -5.42 -11.95
C LYS A 46 -3.73 -5.68 -10.71
N THR A 47 -4.24 -5.35 -9.51
CA THR A 47 -3.50 -5.44 -8.26
C THR A 47 -3.98 -6.64 -7.46
N GLU A 48 -3.08 -7.58 -7.19
CA GLU A 48 -3.34 -8.74 -6.36
C GLU A 48 -3.13 -8.37 -4.87
N ILE A 49 -4.20 -8.39 -4.09
CA ILE A 49 -4.16 -8.11 -2.65
C ILE A 49 -3.74 -9.37 -1.90
N ARG A 50 -2.64 -9.31 -1.16
CA ARG A 50 -1.99 -10.43 -0.47
C ARG A 50 -2.03 -10.37 1.05
N GLY A 51 -2.76 -9.41 1.64
CA GLY A 51 -2.87 -9.23 3.10
C GLY A 51 -4.04 -8.35 3.49
N ASN A 52 -4.20 -8.15 4.79
CA ASN A 52 -5.03 -7.05 5.29
C ASN A 52 -4.22 -5.77 5.09
N ILE A 53 -4.75 -4.84 4.31
CA ILE A 53 -4.05 -3.63 3.88
C ILE A 53 -4.89 -2.40 4.08
N SER A 54 -4.23 -1.24 4.17
CA SER A 54 -4.87 0.07 4.11
C SER A 54 -4.33 0.89 2.94
N VAL A 55 -5.19 1.69 2.30
CA VAL A 55 -4.81 2.56 1.18
C VAL A 55 -5.42 3.94 1.38
N GLY A 56 -4.57 4.95 1.42
CA GLY A 56 -4.94 6.35 1.57
C GLY A 56 -5.52 6.95 0.30
N ALA A 57 -6.19 8.11 0.46
CA ALA A 57 -6.88 8.81 -0.59
C ALA A 57 -5.94 9.26 -1.73
N TYR A 58 -6.50 9.31 -2.94
CA TYR A 58 -5.79 9.71 -4.17
C TYR A 58 -4.61 8.81 -4.55
N SER A 59 -4.48 7.62 -3.93
CA SER A 59 -3.43 6.65 -4.23
C SER A 59 -3.87 5.69 -5.31
N PHE A 60 -2.94 5.33 -6.21
CA PHE A 60 -3.20 4.36 -7.25
C PHE A 60 -2.06 3.37 -7.44
N MET A 61 -2.42 2.15 -7.88
CA MET A 61 -1.49 1.12 -8.32
C MET A 61 -1.98 0.52 -9.63
N ARG A 62 -1.05 0.34 -10.59
CA ARG A 62 -1.36 -0.12 -11.95
C ARG A 62 -1.04 -1.59 -12.22
N GLY A 63 -0.86 -2.38 -11.19
CA GLY A 63 -0.66 -3.83 -11.29
C GLY A 63 0.49 -4.34 -10.45
N GLY A 64 0.41 -5.62 -10.09
CA GLY A 64 1.39 -6.31 -9.27
C GLY A 64 0.79 -6.86 -7.97
N ARG A 65 1.64 -7.12 -6.98
CA ARG A 65 1.25 -7.73 -5.70
C ARG A 65 1.38 -6.73 -4.56
N LEU A 66 0.35 -6.67 -3.71
CA LEU A 66 0.27 -5.70 -2.64
C LEU A 66 -0.04 -6.36 -1.30
N CYS A 67 0.91 -6.27 -0.38
CA CYS A 67 0.77 -6.57 1.03
C CYS A 67 1.43 -5.47 1.86
N ALA A 68 0.84 -4.27 1.89
CA ALA A 68 1.39 -3.09 2.58
C ALA A 68 0.29 -2.12 2.96
N ASP A 69 0.58 -1.27 3.95
CA ASP A 69 -0.18 -0.05 4.18
C ASP A 69 0.39 1.09 3.34
N ILE A 70 -0.49 1.81 2.64
CA ILE A 70 -0.14 2.90 1.72
C ILE A 70 -0.80 4.18 2.17
N GLY A 71 -0.04 5.26 2.24
CA GLY A 71 -0.53 6.61 2.54
C GLY A 71 -1.32 7.25 1.40
N ASN A 72 -1.57 8.54 1.53
CA ASN A 72 -2.31 9.33 0.55
C ASN A 72 -1.42 9.75 -0.65
N TYR A 73 -2.03 9.99 -1.81
CA TYR A 73 -1.39 10.56 -3.02
C TYR A 73 -0.24 9.73 -3.59
N CYS A 74 -0.19 8.41 -3.31
CA CYS A 74 0.87 7.54 -3.81
C CYS A 74 0.64 7.14 -5.28
N SER A 75 1.72 7.10 -6.04
CA SER A 75 1.75 6.71 -7.45
C SER A 75 2.58 5.44 -7.62
N ILE A 76 1.92 4.30 -7.88
CA ILE A 76 2.59 3.00 -8.00
C ILE A 76 2.42 2.47 -9.43
N ALA A 77 3.56 2.28 -10.10
CA ALA A 77 3.64 1.79 -11.47
C ALA A 77 3.25 0.31 -11.61
N PRO A 78 3.12 -0.25 -12.81
CA PRO A 78 2.84 -1.67 -13.01
C PRO A 78 4.01 -2.58 -12.61
N ASP A 79 3.69 -3.87 -12.40
CA ASP A 79 4.62 -4.96 -12.12
C ASP A 79 5.43 -4.78 -10.82
N VAL A 80 4.84 -4.08 -9.84
CA VAL A 80 5.48 -3.87 -8.52
C VAL A 80 5.10 -5.00 -7.56
N SER A 81 6.05 -5.45 -6.74
CA SER A 81 5.82 -6.44 -5.68
C SER A 81 6.16 -5.83 -4.33
N ILE A 82 5.15 -5.69 -3.47
CA ILE A 82 5.31 -5.08 -2.14
C ILE A 82 4.90 -6.10 -1.07
N GLY A 83 5.86 -6.46 -0.22
CA GLY A 83 5.61 -7.32 0.93
C GLY A 83 5.28 -8.77 0.56
N ASP A 84 5.97 -9.35 -0.41
CA ASP A 84 5.89 -10.79 -0.67
C ASP A 84 6.41 -11.59 0.52
N GLY A 85 5.84 -12.81 0.69
CA GLY A 85 6.16 -13.68 1.80
C GLY A 85 7.65 -14.08 1.87
N GLU A 86 8.14 -14.29 3.08
CA GLU A 86 9.47 -14.78 3.37
C GLU A 86 9.40 -16.25 3.84
N HIS A 87 10.52 -16.95 3.73
CA HIS A 87 10.73 -18.31 4.21
C HIS A 87 11.69 -18.31 5.40
N PRO A 88 11.65 -19.31 6.29
CA PRO A 88 12.60 -19.41 7.40
C PRO A 88 13.99 -19.65 6.86
N VAL A 89 14.96 -18.77 7.17
CA VAL A 89 16.34 -18.86 6.68
C VAL A 89 17.25 -19.65 7.59
N ASN A 90 16.79 -19.95 8.80
CA ASN A 90 17.56 -20.64 9.86
C ASN A 90 17.02 -22.05 10.18
N TRP A 91 16.08 -22.58 9.38
CA TRP A 91 15.60 -23.95 9.49
C TRP A 91 16.37 -24.88 8.54
N LEU A 92 16.31 -26.21 8.78
CA LEU A 92 16.87 -27.21 7.89
C LEU A 92 16.33 -27.09 6.45
N SER A 93 15.05 -26.73 6.31
CA SER A 93 14.43 -26.49 5.02
C SER A 93 13.67 -25.16 5.03
N THR A 94 13.77 -24.41 3.95
CA THR A 94 12.96 -23.23 3.69
C THR A 94 11.56 -23.57 3.17
N HIS A 95 11.30 -24.84 2.83
CA HIS A 95 10.05 -25.24 2.21
C HIS A 95 8.86 -25.21 3.19
N PRO A 96 7.67 -24.76 2.75
CA PRO A 96 6.52 -24.51 3.64
C PRO A 96 5.79 -25.77 4.13
N PHE A 97 6.23 -26.97 3.85
CA PHE A 97 5.54 -28.20 4.25
C PHE A 97 5.35 -28.32 5.78
N GLN A 98 6.22 -27.69 6.58
CA GLN A 98 6.13 -27.76 8.06
C GLN A 98 5.34 -26.63 8.70
N TYR A 99 5.15 -25.49 8.03
CA TYR A 99 4.54 -24.30 8.61
C TYR A 99 3.37 -23.70 7.81
N GLY A 100 3.27 -23.99 6.52
CA GLY A 100 2.29 -23.41 5.62
C GLY A 100 1.30 -24.41 5.02
N ARG A 101 0.39 -23.89 4.21
CA ARG A 101 -0.38 -24.72 3.28
C ARG A 101 0.51 -24.97 2.07
N SER A 102 0.97 -26.21 1.91
CA SER A 102 1.77 -26.59 0.77
C SER A 102 0.89 -26.92 -0.44
N ALA A 103 1.38 -26.61 -1.64
CA ALA A 103 0.81 -27.12 -2.89
C ALA A 103 0.81 -28.65 -2.97
N PHE A 104 1.56 -29.31 -2.09
CA PHE A 104 1.68 -30.75 -2.00
C PHE A 104 0.88 -31.39 -0.88
N THR A 105 -0.16 -30.70 -0.38
CA THR A 105 -0.95 -31.15 0.79
C THR A 105 -1.47 -32.58 0.62
N ASP A 106 -1.97 -32.94 -0.57
CA ASP A 106 -2.55 -34.25 -0.81
C ASP A 106 -1.49 -35.38 -0.72
N TRP A 107 -0.31 -35.16 -1.26
CA TRP A 107 0.80 -36.12 -1.15
C TRP A 107 1.33 -36.20 0.28
N LEU A 108 1.49 -35.08 0.95
CA LEU A 108 1.90 -35.06 2.36
C LEU A 108 0.90 -35.78 3.26
N ASN A 109 -0.40 -35.72 2.92
CA ASN A 109 -1.46 -36.44 3.61
C ASN A 109 -1.34 -37.95 3.38
N ALA A 110 -1.13 -38.37 2.14
CA ALA A 110 -0.99 -39.77 1.77
C ALA A 110 0.22 -40.43 2.45
N ASP A 111 1.29 -39.69 2.63
CA ASP A 111 2.51 -40.12 3.31
C ASP A 111 2.45 -40.00 4.85
N GLY A 112 1.29 -39.67 5.43
CA GLY A 112 1.10 -39.56 6.86
C GLY A 112 1.69 -38.30 7.50
N PHE A 113 2.18 -37.35 6.70
CA PHE A 113 2.83 -36.13 7.18
C PHE A 113 1.87 -35.16 7.89
N ASN A 114 0.56 -35.33 7.71
CA ASN A 114 -0.49 -34.54 8.39
C ASN A 114 -0.54 -34.69 9.89
N ASN A 115 -0.01 -35.80 10.43
CA ASN A 115 0.01 -36.04 11.86
C ASN A 115 1.16 -35.30 12.56
N THR A 116 2.00 -34.62 11.82
CA THR A 116 3.07 -33.80 12.38
C THR A 116 2.54 -32.44 12.84
N LYS A 117 2.91 -32.05 14.07
CA LYS A 117 2.57 -30.72 14.60
C LYS A 117 3.21 -29.65 13.70
N ARG A 118 2.36 -28.84 13.05
CA ARG A 118 2.86 -27.71 12.28
C ARG A 118 3.63 -26.75 13.18
N LEU A 119 4.83 -26.39 12.76
CA LEU A 119 5.66 -25.46 13.50
C LEU A 119 5.16 -24.03 13.23
N PRO A 120 5.05 -23.18 14.26
CA PRO A 120 4.67 -21.80 14.05
C PRO A 120 5.79 -21.07 13.31
N LEU A 121 5.50 -20.56 12.13
CA LEU A 121 6.38 -19.63 11.45
C LEU A 121 6.19 -18.24 12.07
N SER A 122 7.12 -17.83 12.89
CA SER A 122 7.20 -16.43 13.34
C SER A 122 7.85 -15.60 12.24
N ILE A 123 7.06 -15.06 11.33
CA ILE A 123 7.52 -13.97 10.46
C ILE A 123 7.61 -12.74 11.35
N SER A 124 8.81 -12.42 11.79
CA SER A 124 9.05 -11.29 12.72
C SER A 124 8.86 -9.93 12.06
N LYS A 125 8.85 -9.87 10.73
CA LYS A 125 8.74 -8.63 9.98
C LYS A 125 7.27 -8.32 9.66
N ARG A 126 6.86 -7.09 9.96
CA ARG A 126 5.54 -6.55 9.61
C ARG A 126 5.46 -6.28 8.11
N ALA A 127 4.23 -6.16 7.60
CA ALA A 127 4.00 -5.64 6.26
C ALA A 127 4.70 -4.29 6.07
N PRO A 128 5.19 -3.97 4.86
CA PRO A 128 5.78 -2.69 4.56
C PRO A 128 4.80 -1.54 4.84
N ILE A 129 5.35 -0.38 5.18
CA ILE A 129 4.59 0.85 5.35
C ILE A 129 5.09 1.84 4.30
N ILE A 130 4.20 2.25 3.41
CA ILE A 130 4.48 3.26 2.40
C ILE A 130 3.86 4.57 2.87
N GLY A 131 4.67 5.60 3.01
CA GLY A 131 4.23 6.94 3.40
C GLY A 131 3.32 7.60 2.36
N ASN A 132 3.19 8.90 2.45
CA ASN A 132 2.36 9.71 1.55
C ASN A 132 3.18 10.27 0.39
N ASP A 133 2.55 10.62 -0.73
CA ASP A 133 3.21 11.21 -1.91
C ASP A 133 4.41 10.37 -2.41
N VAL A 134 4.38 9.06 -2.24
CA VAL A 134 5.45 8.16 -2.67
C VAL A 134 5.26 7.77 -4.13
N TRP A 135 6.34 7.88 -4.90
CA TRP A 135 6.36 7.35 -6.27
C TRP A 135 7.19 6.06 -6.33
N ILE A 136 6.56 4.96 -6.76
CA ILE A 136 7.22 3.67 -6.98
C ILE A 136 7.22 3.36 -8.47
N GLY A 137 8.42 3.24 -9.04
CA GLY A 137 8.65 2.89 -10.44
C GLY A 137 8.28 1.44 -10.76
N THR A 138 8.22 1.12 -12.05
CA THR A 138 7.86 -0.24 -12.52
C THR A 138 8.89 -1.29 -12.10
N ARG A 139 8.42 -2.52 -11.88
CA ARG A 139 9.23 -3.70 -11.50
C ARG A 139 10.04 -3.52 -10.21
N VAL A 140 9.57 -2.67 -9.31
CA VAL A 140 10.17 -2.53 -7.98
C VAL A 140 9.75 -3.68 -7.10
N VAL A 141 10.68 -4.15 -6.25
CA VAL A 141 10.43 -5.12 -5.19
C VAL A 141 10.72 -4.46 -3.84
N ILE A 142 9.74 -4.48 -2.92
CA ILE A 142 9.90 -3.98 -1.54
C ILE A 142 9.73 -5.14 -0.58
N LEU A 143 10.75 -5.42 0.23
CA LEU A 143 10.74 -6.53 1.18
C LEU A 143 9.90 -6.22 2.42
N HIS A 144 9.49 -7.27 3.13
CA HIS A 144 8.81 -7.15 4.43
C HIS A 144 9.60 -6.31 5.44
N GLY A 145 8.88 -5.59 6.30
CA GLY A 145 9.42 -4.77 7.38
C GLY A 145 9.96 -3.41 6.95
N VAL A 146 10.03 -3.13 5.64
CA VAL A 146 10.56 -1.87 5.11
C VAL A 146 9.54 -0.73 5.29
N LYS A 147 10.05 0.45 5.66
CA LYS A 147 9.30 1.71 5.65
C LYS A 147 9.82 2.61 4.54
N ILE A 148 8.89 3.13 3.74
CA ILE A 148 9.18 4.16 2.73
C ILE A 148 8.63 5.48 3.25
N GLY A 149 9.49 6.46 3.45
CA GLY A 149 9.10 7.78 3.98
C GLY A 149 8.30 8.61 2.99
N ASP A 150 7.58 9.62 3.51
CA ASP A 150 6.75 10.53 2.72
C ASP A 150 7.56 11.19 1.60
N GLY A 151 6.95 11.35 0.44
CA GLY A 151 7.57 11.99 -0.71
C GLY A 151 8.76 11.25 -1.33
N ALA A 152 9.08 10.03 -0.90
CA ALA A 152 10.18 9.26 -1.45
C ALA A 152 9.89 8.79 -2.89
N ILE A 153 10.95 8.57 -3.65
CA ILE A 153 10.90 7.99 -4.99
C ILE A 153 11.73 6.72 -5.02
N VAL A 154 11.12 5.63 -5.48
CA VAL A 154 11.80 4.36 -5.73
C VAL A 154 11.92 4.16 -7.24
N ALA A 155 13.14 4.21 -7.76
CA ALA A 155 13.42 4.07 -9.17
C ALA A 155 13.03 2.69 -9.71
N ALA A 156 12.66 2.63 -10.99
CA ALA A 156 12.26 1.38 -11.65
C ALA A 156 13.30 0.27 -11.50
N GLY A 157 12.84 -0.96 -11.28
CA GLY A 157 13.68 -2.15 -11.12
C GLY A 157 14.47 -2.23 -9.80
N ALA A 158 14.25 -1.32 -8.87
CA ALA A 158 14.95 -1.36 -7.57
C ALA A 158 14.45 -2.50 -6.67
N VAL A 159 15.36 -3.04 -5.84
CA VAL A 159 15.03 -3.99 -4.77
C VAL A 159 15.30 -3.31 -3.42
N VAL A 160 14.23 -2.89 -2.75
CA VAL A 160 14.31 -2.16 -1.49
C VAL A 160 14.33 -3.12 -0.32
N THR A 161 15.46 -3.18 0.37
CA THR A 161 15.73 -4.10 1.47
C THR A 161 15.87 -3.40 2.84
N LYS A 162 15.86 -2.07 2.86
CA LYS A 162 16.01 -1.22 4.05
C LYS A 162 15.07 -0.03 3.96
N ASP A 163 14.81 0.60 5.11
CA ASP A 163 13.99 1.81 5.19
C ASP A 163 14.54 2.92 4.27
N VAL A 164 13.62 3.66 3.67
CA VAL A 164 13.89 4.80 2.79
C VAL A 164 13.48 6.08 3.50
N PRO A 165 14.38 7.03 3.70
CA PRO A 165 14.06 8.31 4.32
C PRO A 165 13.04 9.13 3.53
N PRO A 166 12.28 10.03 4.18
CA PRO A 166 11.40 10.96 3.48
C PRO A 166 12.14 11.74 2.38
N PHE A 167 11.48 11.93 1.25
CA PHE A 167 11.99 12.68 0.08
C PHE A 167 13.29 12.13 -0.53
N ALA A 168 13.77 10.97 -0.10
CA ALA A 168 14.92 10.32 -0.74
C ALA A 168 14.50 9.70 -2.10
N ILE A 169 15.41 9.76 -3.05
CA ILE A 169 15.34 9.01 -4.32
C ILE A 169 16.29 7.83 -4.19
N VAL A 170 15.75 6.63 -4.28
CA VAL A 170 16.53 5.39 -4.17
C VAL A 170 16.44 4.56 -5.44
N GLY A 171 17.49 3.76 -5.72
CA GLY A 171 17.53 2.88 -6.89
C GLY A 171 18.61 1.82 -6.78
N GLY A 172 18.52 0.81 -7.65
CA GLY A 172 19.49 -0.30 -7.73
C GLY A 172 19.11 -1.55 -6.94
N VAL A 173 19.97 -2.57 -6.97
CA VAL A 173 19.80 -3.88 -6.35
C VAL A 173 21.08 -4.22 -5.55
N PRO A 174 21.04 -4.14 -4.21
CA PRO A 174 19.98 -3.55 -3.38
C PRO A 174 19.88 -2.04 -3.58
N ALA A 175 18.69 -1.47 -3.32
CA ALA A 175 18.45 -0.04 -3.46
C ALA A 175 19.31 0.78 -2.50
N LYS A 176 19.87 1.87 -3.01
CA LYS A 176 20.67 2.86 -2.26
C LYS A 176 20.13 4.25 -2.52
N ILE A 177 20.34 5.17 -1.57
CA ILE A 177 20.03 6.58 -1.76
C ILE A 177 20.91 7.14 -2.87
N LEU A 178 20.28 7.68 -3.91
CA LEU A 178 20.94 8.36 -5.02
C LEU A 178 21.09 9.86 -4.71
N ARG A 179 20.02 10.47 -4.24
CA ARG A 179 19.93 11.86 -3.79
C ARG A 179 18.60 12.11 -3.06
N TYR A 180 18.43 13.29 -2.52
CA TYR A 180 17.14 13.79 -2.06
C TYR A 180 16.45 14.62 -3.15
N ARG A 181 15.11 14.76 -3.09
CA ARG A 181 14.31 15.57 -4.03
C ARG A 181 14.66 17.06 -3.88
N PHE A 182 14.84 17.51 -2.65
CA PHE A 182 15.03 18.91 -2.26
C PHE A 182 16.13 19.01 -1.21
N ASP A 183 16.56 20.22 -0.91
CA ASP A 183 17.41 20.49 0.25
C ASP A 183 16.63 20.29 1.58
N GLN A 184 17.38 20.19 2.67
CA GLN A 184 16.81 19.85 3.98
C GLN A 184 15.76 20.86 4.47
N LYS A 185 15.95 22.15 4.20
CA LYS A 185 15.02 23.20 4.65
C LYS A 185 13.67 23.09 3.96
N VAL A 186 13.67 22.82 2.64
CA VAL A 186 12.45 22.62 1.86
C VAL A 186 11.75 21.32 2.30
N ILE A 187 12.50 20.25 2.54
CA ILE A 187 11.94 19.00 3.08
C ILE A 187 11.21 19.23 4.40
N GLU A 188 11.82 19.96 5.34
CA GLU A 188 11.23 20.26 6.64
C GLU A 188 9.93 21.05 6.52
N LYS A 189 9.89 22.09 5.66
CA LYS A 189 8.68 22.85 5.40
C LYS A 189 7.56 21.98 4.82
N ILE A 190 7.86 21.14 3.82
CA ILE A 190 6.88 20.25 3.21
C ILE A 190 6.36 19.24 4.25
N GLN A 191 7.25 18.65 5.06
CA GLN A 191 6.86 17.74 6.13
C GLN A 191 5.98 18.42 7.19
N LEU A 192 6.27 19.67 7.53
CA LEU A 192 5.46 20.44 8.48
C LEU A 192 4.05 20.70 7.92
N SER A 193 3.91 21.00 6.64
CA SER A 193 2.62 21.26 6.00
C SER A 193 1.73 20.02 5.94
N GLN A 194 2.31 18.83 5.83
CA GLN A 194 1.58 17.56 5.63
C GLN A 194 0.43 17.68 4.62
N TRP A 195 0.66 18.40 3.51
CA TRP A 195 -0.35 18.76 2.52
C TRP A 195 -1.18 17.56 2.02
N TRP A 196 -0.59 16.39 1.99
CA TRP A 196 -1.22 15.14 1.59
C TRP A 196 -2.36 14.66 2.52
N LYS A 197 -2.55 15.29 3.68
CA LYS A 197 -3.69 15.03 4.57
C LYS A 197 -4.95 15.78 4.16
N TYR A 198 -4.90 16.63 3.16
CA TYR A 198 -5.99 17.50 2.77
C TYR A 198 -6.57 17.15 1.40
N ASP A 199 -7.89 17.41 1.23
CA ASP A 199 -8.60 17.13 -0.02
C ASP A 199 -8.09 18.02 -1.15
N ILE A 200 -8.02 17.46 -2.36
CA ILE A 200 -7.51 18.11 -3.57
C ILE A 200 -8.23 19.46 -3.86
N LYS A 201 -9.47 19.62 -3.43
CA LYS A 201 -10.21 20.88 -3.58
C LYS A 201 -9.54 22.09 -2.90
N TYR A 202 -8.74 21.83 -1.83
CA TYR A 202 -7.98 22.88 -1.15
C TYR A 202 -6.63 23.16 -1.80
N LEU A 203 -6.19 22.30 -2.75
CA LEU A 203 -4.89 22.37 -3.39
C LEU A 203 -4.90 23.07 -4.76
N LYS A 204 -6.09 23.34 -5.32
CA LYS A 204 -6.28 23.82 -6.71
C LYS A 204 -5.56 25.15 -7.03
N ASP A 205 -5.34 26.01 -6.04
CA ASP A 205 -4.71 27.33 -6.23
C ASP A 205 -3.23 27.34 -5.82
N ILE A 206 -2.65 26.16 -5.50
CA ILE A 206 -1.27 26.02 -5.08
C ILE A 206 -0.40 25.68 -6.28
N ASN A 207 0.71 26.41 -6.46
CA ASN A 207 1.68 26.09 -7.49
C ASN A 207 2.69 25.04 -6.98
N PHE A 208 2.46 23.77 -7.31
CA PHE A 208 3.34 22.67 -6.92
C PHE A 208 4.73 22.67 -7.59
N GLN A 209 4.96 23.54 -8.59
CA GLN A 209 6.29 23.69 -9.20
C GLN A 209 7.26 24.44 -8.28
N GLU A 210 6.74 25.18 -7.30
CA GLU A 210 7.50 25.95 -6.31
C GLU A 210 7.34 25.33 -4.92
N PRO A 211 8.04 24.25 -4.58
CA PRO A 211 7.72 23.40 -3.43
C PRO A 211 7.79 24.12 -2.09
N GLU A 212 8.72 25.05 -1.92
CA GLU A 212 8.84 25.84 -0.69
C GLU A 212 7.64 26.78 -0.52
N ALA A 213 7.32 27.58 -1.55
CA ALA A 213 6.17 28.48 -1.55
C ALA A 213 4.85 27.71 -1.43
N ALA A 214 4.74 26.56 -2.09
CA ALA A 214 3.56 25.68 -1.98
C ALA A 214 3.34 25.18 -0.55
N ALA A 215 4.41 24.80 0.16
CA ALA A 215 4.34 24.39 1.55
C ALA A 215 3.90 25.54 2.47
N GLU A 216 4.41 26.76 2.25
CA GLU A 216 4.00 27.96 2.98
C GLU A 216 2.51 28.31 2.76
N GLN A 217 2.05 28.28 1.51
CA GLN A 217 0.64 28.50 1.18
C GLN A 217 -0.26 27.43 1.84
N MET A 218 0.20 26.18 1.91
CA MET A 218 -0.52 25.14 2.63
C MET A 218 -0.64 25.41 4.12
N LEU A 219 0.47 25.83 4.77
CA LEU A 219 0.45 26.19 6.18
C LEU A 219 -0.52 27.34 6.48
N GLU A 220 -0.58 28.34 5.59
CA GLU A 220 -1.57 29.42 5.69
C GLU A 220 -3.02 28.90 5.57
N LYS A 221 -3.32 28.07 4.56
CA LYS A 221 -4.66 27.46 4.42
C LYS A 221 -5.04 26.62 5.64
N ILE A 222 -4.07 25.88 6.22
CA ILE A 222 -4.28 25.08 7.42
C ILE A 222 -4.65 25.97 8.60
N SER A 223 -3.99 27.12 8.77
CA SER A 223 -4.31 28.10 9.83
C SER A 223 -5.72 28.68 9.69
N LEU A 224 -6.26 28.71 8.47
CA LEU A 224 -7.64 29.11 8.16
C LEU A 224 -8.67 27.98 8.38
N GLY A 225 -8.25 26.81 8.87
CA GLY A 225 -9.15 25.75 9.32
C GLY A 225 -9.69 24.83 8.22
N ILE A 226 -8.92 24.58 7.15
CA ILE A 226 -9.29 23.56 6.16
C ILE A 226 -9.33 22.16 6.80
N LYS A 227 -10.23 21.30 6.30
CA LYS A 227 -10.46 19.98 6.88
C LYS A 227 -9.58 18.92 6.23
N MET A 228 -9.04 18.05 7.07
CA MET A 228 -8.32 16.85 6.60
C MET A 228 -9.27 15.85 5.93
N ILE A 229 -8.69 15.00 5.09
CA ILE A 229 -9.36 13.83 4.51
C ILE A 229 -9.72 12.87 5.67
N PRO A 230 -10.97 12.38 5.74
CA PRO A 230 -11.33 11.34 6.71
C PRO A 230 -10.51 10.05 6.45
N GLU A 231 -9.82 9.56 7.47
CA GLU A 231 -9.05 8.33 7.35
C GLU A 231 -9.95 7.09 7.37
N ASN A 232 -9.53 6.06 6.62
CA ASN A 232 -10.10 4.70 6.67
C ASN A 232 -11.63 4.65 6.65
N LYS A 233 -12.24 5.44 5.76
CA LYS A 233 -13.70 5.62 5.69
C LYS A 233 -14.45 4.35 5.29
N TYR A 234 -13.82 3.43 4.55
CA TYR A 234 -14.42 2.21 4.06
C TYR A 234 -13.54 1.00 4.32
N ARG A 235 -14.20 -0.16 4.50
CA ARG A 235 -13.55 -1.46 4.54
C ARG A 235 -14.25 -2.39 3.55
N LEU A 236 -13.49 -2.93 2.62
CA LEU A 236 -13.94 -3.92 1.64
C LEU A 236 -13.43 -5.29 2.06
N GLU A 237 -14.34 -6.25 2.12
CA GLU A 237 -14.07 -7.67 2.29
C GLU A 237 -14.57 -8.43 1.04
N TYR A 238 -14.37 -9.74 1.00
CA TYR A 238 -14.72 -10.56 -0.16
C TYR A 238 -16.18 -10.38 -0.62
N ASP A 239 -17.12 -10.29 0.30
CA ASP A 239 -18.58 -10.31 0.07
C ASP A 239 -19.30 -9.04 0.56
N ARG A 240 -18.60 -8.08 1.17
CA ARG A 240 -19.24 -6.90 1.75
C ARG A 240 -18.37 -5.66 1.76
N LEU A 241 -19.03 -4.53 1.57
CA LEU A 241 -18.47 -3.20 1.73
C LEU A 241 -19.05 -2.55 2.99
N ILE A 242 -18.19 -2.08 3.87
CA ILE A 242 -18.53 -1.52 5.17
C ILE A 242 -18.13 -0.05 5.20
N MET A 243 -19.09 0.83 5.47
CA MET A 243 -18.81 2.24 5.76
C MET A 243 -18.50 2.38 7.24
N GLN A 244 -17.31 2.84 7.56
CA GLN A 244 -16.90 3.13 8.94
C GLN A 244 -17.40 4.52 9.34
N LYS A 245 -17.71 4.72 10.62
CA LYS A 245 -18.17 6.00 11.13
C LYS A 245 -16.99 6.91 11.44
#